data_0fbf5aea358dfa7b7c31a9934e73a197
#
_entry.id   0fbf5aea358dfa7b7c31a9934e73a197
#
_cell.length_a   1.000
_cell.length_b   1.000
_cell.length_c   1.000
_cell.angle_alpha   90.00
_cell.angle_beta   90.00
_cell.angle_gamma   90.00
#
_symmetry.space_group_name_H-M   'P 1'
#
loop_
_entity.id
_entity.type
_entity.pdbx_description
1 polymer ?
#
loop_
_entity_poly.entity_id
_entity_poly.type
_entity_poly.pdbx_seq_one_letter_code
_entity_poly.pdbx_strand_id
1 'polypeptide(L)'
;MRARLEGLAREVGLPIDPPKRNVNSRFALETAELVRDQEGDDAAGAFYHDVSRAFFTEQADISKREVIVPIAQRFGISASGVEEAWRERRFSPAVDAFIEEGYVAGVTGVPAMGWPHRRAIVGMMPAADLVLRLRNEPG
;
A
#
# COMPACT_ATOMS: atom_id res chain seq x y z
N MET A 1 16.75 -9.19 -0.04
CA MET A 1 15.27 -8.98 0.12
C MET A 1 14.47 -9.71 -0.97
N ARG A 2 14.74 -9.49 -2.26
CA ARG A 2 14.01 -10.12 -3.39
C ARG A 2 13.96 -11.66 -3.31
N ALA A 3 15.08 -12.34 -3.20
CA ALA A 3 15.15 -13.81 -3.14
C ALA A 3 14.31 -14.41 -1.98
N ARG A 4 14.24 -13.72 -0.84
CA ARG A 4 13.39 -14.14 0.29
C ARG A 4 11.91 -13.99 -0.04
N LEU A 5 11.53 -12.90 -0.70
CA LEU A 5 10.15 -12.66 -1.13
C LEU A 5 9.71 -13.71 -2.16
N GLU A 6 10.58 -14.01 -3.13
CA GLU A 6 10.33 -15.04 -4.15
C GLU A 6 10.21 -16.45 -3.54
N GLY A 7 11.00 -16.73 -2.50
CA GLY A 7 10.88 -18.00 -1.73
C GLY A 7 9.54 -18.14 -1.07
N LEU A 8 9.13 -17.14 -0.32
CA LEU A 8 7.83 -17.11 0.38
C LEU A 8 6.64 -17.15 -0.60
N ALA A 9 6.73 -16.42 -1.70
CA ALA A 9 5.69 -16.43 -2.73
C ALA A 9 5.48 -17.83 -3.30
N ARG A 10 6.57 -18.57 -3.56
CA ARG A 10 6.50 -19.97 -4.01
C ARG A 10 5.85 -20.90 -2.97
N GLU A 11 6.18 -20.71 -1.68
CA GLU A 11 5.61 -21.51 -0.61
C GLU A 11 4.09 -21.35 -0.50
N VAL A 12 3.56 -20.16 -0.78
CA VAL A 12 2.10 -19.86 -0.70
C VAL A 12 1.41 -19.82 -2.07
N GLY A 13 2.12 -20.16 -3.15
CA GLY A 13 1.55 -20.20 -4.50
C GLY A 13 1.18 -18.84 -5.10
N LEU A 14 1.84 -17.75 -4.66
CA LEU A 14 1.58 -16.41 -5.18
C LEU A 14 2.53 -16.07 -6.33
N PRO A 15 2.03 -15.57 -7.48
CA PRO A 15 2.85 -15.08 -8.56
C PRO A 15 3.41 -13.71 -8.19
N ILE A 16 4.66 -13.64 -7.74
CA ILE A 16 5.34 -12.38 -7.44
C ILE A 16 6.51 -12.18 -8.40
N ASP A 17 6.45 -11.13 -9.19
CA ASP A 17 7.54 -10.65 -10.05
C ASP A 17 7.58 -9.11 -10.06
N PRO A 18 8.04 -8.49 -8.95
CA PRO A 18 8.07 -7.04 -8.83
C PRO A 18 9.12 -6.43 -9.77
N PRO A 19 8.95 -5.16 -10.18
CA PRO A 19 9.94 -4.44 -10.97
C PRO A 19 11.32 -4.46 -10.32
N LYS A 20 12.37 -4.48 -11.14
CA LYS A 20 13.77 -4.49 -10.68
C LYS A 20 14.24 -3.15 -10.10
N ARG A 21 13.42 -2.10 -10.20
CA ARG A 21 13.71 -0.73 -9.77
C ARG A 21 12.76 -0.28 -8.66
N ASN A 22 13.23 0.66 -7.86
CA ASN A 22 12.35 1.36 -6.93
C ASN A 22 11.38 2.25 -7.72
N VAL A 23 10.10 2.17 -7.35
CA VAL A 23 9.02 2.91 -7.98
C VAL A 23 8.40 3.84 -6.93
N ASN A 24 8.17 5.10 -7.30
CA ASN A 24 7.50 6.04 -6.43
C ASN A 24 5.98 5.76 -6.45
N SER A 25 5.43 5.37 -5.32
CA SER A 25 3.99 5.06 -5.17
C SER A 25 3.13 6.27 -4.83
N ARG A 26 3.71 7.48 -4.74
CA ARG A 26 3.00 8.67 -4.24
C ARG A 26 1.68 8.93 -4.95
N PHE A 27 1.67 8.96 -6.27
CA PHE A 27 0.45 9.20 -7.03
C PHE A 27 -0.57 8.06 -6.92
N ALA A 28 -0.12 6.83 -6.78
CA ALA A 28 -1.01 5.70 -6.51
C ALA A 28 -1.70 5.85 -5.15
N LEU A 29 -0.97 6.28 -4.11
CA LEU A 29 -1.52 6.55 -2.79
C LEU A 29 -2.51 7.72 -2.80
N GLU A 30 -2.15 8.84 -3.43
CA GLU A 30 -3.06 10.00 -3.57
C GLU A 30 -4.32 9.64 -4.37
N THR A 31 -4.20 8.78 -5.38
CA THR A 31 -5.37 8.29 -6.15
C THR A 31 -6.24 7.36 -5.32
N ALA A 32 -5.67 6.54 -4.44
CA ALA A 32 -6.44 5.71 -3.52
C ALA A 32 -7.30 6.56 -2.58
N GLU A 33 -6.77 7.68 -2.08
CA GLU A 33 -7.54 8.63 -1.28
C GLU A 33 -8.66 9.32 -2.09
N LEU A 34 -8.41 9.62 -3.36
CA LEU A 34 -9.46 10.12 -4.26
C LEU A 34 -10.58 9.07 -4.45
N VAL A 35 -10.23 7.80 -4.64
CA VAL A 35 -11.22 6.71 -4.75
C VAL A 35 -12.00 6.59 -3.45
N ARG A 36 -11.32 6.67 -2.29
CA ARG A 36 -11.97 6.63 -0.97
C ARG A 36 -12.97 7.75 -0.79
N ASP A 37 -12.58 8.97 -1.17
CA ASP A 37 -13.42 10.17 -1.05
C ASP A 37 -14.71 10.08 -1.89
N GLN A 38 -14.62 9.52 -3.09
CA GLN A 38 -15.75 9.47 -4.01
C GLN A 38 -16.58 8.18 -3.92
N GLU A 39 -15.96 7.03 -3.65
CA GLU A 39 -16.56 5.70 -3.76
C GLU A 39 -16.50 4.88 -2.46
N GLY A 40 -15.82 5.40 -1.43
CA GLY A 40 -15.74 4.77 -0.11
C GLY A 40 -14.60 3.80 0.10
N ASP A 41 -14.50 3.26 1.32
CA ASP A 41 -13.38 2.43 1.78
C ASP A 41 -13.24 1.11 1.03
N ASP A 42 -14.35 0.45 0.70
CA ASP A 42 -14.33 -0.82 -0.02
C ASP A 42 -13.74 -0.66 -1.43
N ALA A 43 -14.13 0.40 -2.13
CA ALA A 43 -13.60 0.74 -3.45
C ALA A 43 -12.10 1.09 -3.37
N ALA A 44 -11.69 1.86 -2.37
CA ALA A 44 -10.28 2.17 -2.13
C ALA A 44 -9.46 0.91 -1.85
N GLY A 45 -9.98 -0.01 -1.04
CA GLY A 45 -9.35 -1.31 -0.78
C GLY A 45 -9.17 -2.14 -2.05
N ALA A 46 -10.20 -2.22 -2.89
CA ALA A 46 -10.13 -2.90 -4.18
C ALA A 46 -9.15 -2.21 -5.15
N PHE A 47 -9.09 -0.89 -5.16
CA PHE A 47 -8.10 -0.13 -5.92
C PHE A 47 -6.67 -0.45 -5.48
N TYR A 48 -6.39 -0.48 -4.16
CA TYR A 48 -5.10 -0.89 -3.62
C TYR A 48 -4.70 -2.29 -4.05
N HIS A 49 -5.64 -3.23 -4.03
CA HIS A 49 -5.41 -4.59 -4.50
C HIS A 49 -5.00 -4.61 -5.98
N ASP A 50 -5.69 -3.87 -6.83
CA ASP A 50 -5.39 -3.82 -8.27
C ASP A 50 -4.05 -3.15 -8.58
N VAL A 51 -3.71 -2.07 -7.87
CA VAL A 51 -2.38 -1.42 -7.97
C VAL A 51 -1.27 -2.37 -7.50
N SER A 52 -1.49 -3.08 -6.39
CA SER A 52 -0.53 -4.06 -5.87
C SER A 52 -0.31 -5.21 -6.85
N ARG A 53 -1.37 -5.71 -7.48
CA ARG A 53 -1.29 -6.74 -8.51
C ARG A 53 -0.48 -6.25 -9.71
N ALA A 54 -0.79 -5.06 -10.22
CA ALA A 54 -0.05 -4.46 -11.33
C ALA A 54 1.45 -4.34 -11.03
N PHE A 55 1.79 -3.93 -9.80
CA PHE A 55 3.18 -3.81 -9.38
C PHE A 55 3.87 -5.16 -9.17
N PHE A 56 3.27 -6.06 -8.37
CA PHE A 56 3.94 -7.28 -7.93
C PHE A 56 3.86 -8.44 -8.93
N THR A 57 2.90 -8.44 -9.87
CA THR A 57 2.72 -9.55 -10.80
C THR A 57 2.90 -9.15 -12.28
N GLU A 58 2.65 -7.89 -12.61
CA GLU A 58 2.69 -7.40 -13.99
C GLU A 58 3.91 -6.50 -14.27
N GLN A 59 4.79 -6.29 -13.28
CA GLN A 59 5.98 -5.42 -13.34
C GLN A 59 5.66 -3.97 -13.75
N ALA A 60 4.43 -3.52 -13.51
CA ALA A 60 3.98 -2.21 -13.93
C ALA A 60 4.67 -1.10 -13.12
N ASP A 61 4.99 -0.01 -13.79
CA ASP A 61 5.50 1.20 -13.13
C ASP A 61 4.36 2.04 -12.58
N ILE A 62 3.98 1.78 -11.33
CA ILE A 62 2.89 2.50 -10.64
C ILE A 62 3.18 3.98 -10.36
N SER A 63 4.36 4.50 -10.73
CA SER A 63 4.62 5.94 -10.77
C SER A 63 4.07 6.63 -12.02
N LYS A 64 3.58 5.84 -12.97
CA LYS A 64 3.12 6.31 -14.27
C LYS A 64 1.63 6.49 -14.32
N ARG A 65 1.20 7.63 -14.89
CA ARG A 65 -0.22 7.92 -15.11
C ARG A 65 -0.91 6.88 -15.98
N GLU A 66 -0.19 6.36 -16.98
CA GLU A 66 -0.68 5.36 -17.92
C GLU A 66 -1.03 4.03 -17.25
N VAL A 67 -0.51 3.80 -16.05
CA VAL A 67 -0.83 2.63 -15.21
C VAL A 67 -1.97 2.96 -14.24
N ILE A 68 -1.90 4.07 -13.54
CA ILE A 68 -2.83 4.41 -12.45
C ILE A 68 -4.19 4.87 -12.97
N VAL A 69 -4.23 5.70 -14.02
CA VAL A 69 -5.49 6.25 -14.54
C VAL A 69 -6.46 5.14 -15.02
N PRO A 70 -6.04 4.15 -15.82
CA PRO A 70 -6.94 3.06 -16.21
C PRO A 70 -7.45 2.22 -15.03
N ILE A 71 -6.64 2.07 -13.97
CA ILE A 71 -7.08 1.37 -12.76
C ILE A 71 -8.17 2.20 -12.07
N ALA A 72 -7.96 3.51 -11.87
CA ALA A 72 -8.92 4.40 -11.23
C ALA A 72 -10.26 4.48 -11.98
N GLN A 73 -10.22 4.44 -13.33
CA GLN A 73 -11.43 4.46 -14.15
C GLN A 73 -12.34 3.25 -13.91
N ARG A 74 -11.81 2.10 -13.52
CA ARG A 74 -12.62 0.92 -13.15
C ARG A 74 -13.45 1.15 -11.89
N PHE A 75 -13.07 2.13 -11.09
CA PHE A 75 -13.75 2.56 -9.86
C PHE A 75 -14.54 3.86 -10.06
N GLY A 76 -14.93 4.20 -11.29
CA GLY A 76 -15.76 5.35 -11.57
C GLY A 76 -15.03 6.70 -11.63
N ILE A 77 -13.74 6.75 -11.37
CA ILE A 77 -12.97 7.99 -11.37
C ILE A 77 -12.55 8.34 -12.81
N SER A 78 -12.93 9.53 -13.27
CA SER A 78 -12.54 9.98 -14.61
C SER A 78 -11.04 10.29 -14.70
N ALA A 79 -10.46 10.14 -15.89
CA ALA A 79 -9.05 10.49 -16.12
C ALA A 79 -8.77 11.95 -15.77
N SER A 80 -9.67 12.86 -16.14
CA SER A 80 -9.55 14.28 -15.79
C SER A 80 -9.63 14.53 -14.29
N GLY A 81 -10.48 13.78 -13.56
CA GLY A 81 -10.58 13.87 -12.11
C GLY A 81 -9.29 13.46 -11.40
N VAL A 82 -8.65 12.37 -11.87
CA VAL A 82 -7.34 11.95 -11.36
C VAL A 82 -6.29 13.03 -11.61
N GLU A 83 -6.20 13.53 -12.84
CA GLU A 83 -5.20 14.55 -13.21
C GLU A 83 -5.38 15.86 -12.47
N GLU A 84 -6.61 16.28 -12.27
CA GLU A 84 -6.94 17.47 -11.49
C GLU A 84 -6.53 17.31 -10.03
N ALA A 85 -6.89 16.19 -9.41
CA ALA A 85 -6.51 15.91 -8.03
C ALA A 85 -4.99 15.89 -7.83
N TRP A 86 -4.24 15.33 -8.79
CA TRP A 86 -2.78 15.36 -8.75
C TRP A 86 -2.19 16.75 -8.93
N ARG A 87 -2.70 17.53 -9.89
CA ARG A 87 -2.24 18.91 -10.14
C ARG A 87 -2.46 19.79 -8.91
N GLU A 88 -3.60 19.64 -8.25
CA GLU A 88 -3.95 20.41 -7.06
C GLU A 88 -3.35 19.85 -5.77
N ARG A 89 -2.70 18.70 -5.83
CA ARG A 89 -2.17 18.00 -4.65
C ARG A 89 -3.23 17.79 -3.58
N ARG A 90 -4.49 17.57 -4.00
CA ARG A 90 -5.68 17.54 -3.13
C ARG A 90 -5.56 16.52 -1.99
N PHE A 91 -5.01 15.34 -2.26
CA PHE A 91 -4.88 14.24 -1.30
C PHE A 91 -3.46 14.09 -0.73
N SER A 92 -2.54 14.97 -1.10
CA SER A 92 -1.19 14.96 -0.55
C SER A 92 -1.16 15.09 0.97
N PRO A 93 -1.94 16.00 1.61
CA PRO A 93 -1.95 16.09 3.06
C PRO A 93 -2.42 14.83 3.77
N ALA A 94 -3.40 14.10 3.20
CA ALA A 94 -3.87 12.83 3.77
C ALA A 94 -2.78 11.76 3.74
N VAL A 95 -2.07 11.63 2.62
CA VAL A 95 -0.95 10.69 2.51
C VAL A 95 0.19 11.07 3.44
N ASP A 96 0.51 12.35 3.59
CA ASP A 96 1.54 12.83 4.52
C ASP A 96 1.17 12.52 5.97
N ALA A 97 -0.10 12.67 6.36
CA ALA A 97 -0.59 12.33 7.68
C ALA A 97 -0.42 10.82 7.99
N PHE A 98 -0.76 9.93 7.05
CA PHE A 98 -0.54 8.49 7.23
C PHE A 98 0.93 8.12 7.37
N ILE A 99 1.81 8.77 6.61
CA ILE A 99 3.26 8.56 6.72
C ILE A 99 3.74 9.00 8.12
N GLU A 100 3.30 10.14 8.59
CA GLU A 100 3.67 10.67 9.93
C GLU A 100 3.14 9.75 11.05
N GLU A 101 1.89 9.30 10.98
CA GLU A 101 1.34 8.32 11.92
C GLU A 101 2.19 7.05 11.96
N GLY A 102 2.62 6.56 10.81
CA GLY A 102 3.52 5.41 10.72
C GLY A 102 4.83 5.64 11.45
N TYR A 103 5.47 6.79 11.26
CA TYR A 103 6.71 7.14 11.96
C TYR A 103 6.51 7.26 13.48
N VAL A 104 5.45 7.93 13.90
CA VAL A 104 5.11 8.07 15.35
C VAL A 104 4.85 6.70 15.98
N ALA A 105 4.18 5.79 15.27
CA ALA A 105 3.96 4.41 15.70
C ALA A 105 5.24 3.54 15.69
N GLY A 106 6.36 4.06 15.17
CA GLY A 106 7.63 3.32 15.05
C GLY A 106 7.70 2.35 13.88
N VAL A 107 6.93 2.57 12.84
CA VAL A 107 7.00 1.79 11.58
C VAL A 107 8.26 2.21 10.82
N THR A 108 9.27 1.33 10.84
CA THR A 108 10.56 1.53 10.15
C THR A 108 10.72 0.64 8.92
N GLY A 109 9.70 -0.15 8.60
CA GLY A 109 9.72 -1.07 7.46
C GLY A 109 8.42 -1.88 7.38
N VAL A 110 8.34 -2.75 6.37
CA VAL A 110 7.17 -3.60 6.12
C VAL A 110 7.57 -5.09 6.09
N PRO A 111 6.66 -5.98 6.47
CA PRO A 111 5.35 -5.71 7.04
C PRO A 111 5.43 -5.07 8.42
N ALA A 112 4.41 -4.29 8.78
CA ALA A 112 4.27 -3.75 10.12
C ALA A 112 2.83 -3.92 10.61
N MET A 113 2.68 -4.12 11.92
CA MET A 113 1.39 -4.26 12.57
C MET A 113 1.36 -3.35 13.79
N GLY A 114 0.35 -2.49 13.89
CA GLY A 114 0.21 -1.53 14.96
C GLY A 114 -1.19 -1.52 15.56
N TRP A 115 -1.30 -0.99 16.78
CA TRP A 115 -2.54 -0.76 17.49
C TRP A 115 -2.50 0.64 18.11
N PRO A 116 -3.66 1.23 18.40
CA PRO A 116 -3.71 2.48 19.16
C PRO A 116 -2.91 2.37 20.46
N HIS A 117 -2.10 3.39 20.74
CA HIS A 117 -1.28 3.52 21.95
C HIS A 117 -0.15 2.49 22.15
N ARG A 118 0.22 1.73 21.10
CA ARG A 118 1.35 0.77 21.14
C ARG A 118 2.33 1.01 20.00
N ARG A 119 3.60 0.67 20.24
CA ARG A 119 4.59 0.66 19.16
C ARG A 119 4.28 -0.46 18.15
N ALA A 120 4.50 -0.17 16.88
CA ALA A 120 4.33 -1.15 15.83
C ALA A 120 5.32 -2.33 15.98
N ILE A 121 4.84 -3.53 15.70
CA ILE A 121 5.68 -4.71 15.47
C ILE A 121 6.09 -4.67 14.01
N VAL A 122 7.40 -4.55 13.76
CA VAL A 122 7.97 -4.42 12.41
C VAL A 122 8.72 -5.69 12.03
N GLY A 123 8.53 -6.12 10.79
CA GLY A 123 9.19 -7.28 10.21
C GLY A 123 8.34 -8.55 10.22
N MET A 124 8.76 -9.51 9.39
CA MET A 124 8.12 -10.83 9.35
C MET A 124 8.65 -11.72 10.46
N MET A 125 7.73 -12.42 11.12
CA MET A 125 8.02 -13.44 12.12
C MET A 125 7.06 -14.62 12.00
N PRO A 126 7.40 -15.81 12.52
CA PRO A 126 6.47 -16.92 12.60
C PRO A 126 5.19 -16.55 13.36
N ALA A 127 4.06 -17.09 12.94
CA ALA A 127 2.77 -16.77 13.56
C ALA A 127 2.75 -17.08 15.07
N ALA A 128 3.40 -18.17 15.52
CA ALA A 128 3.51 -18.51 16.92
C ALA A 128 4.23 -17.41 17.74
N ASP A 129 5.32 -16.84 17.20
CA ASP A 129 6.07 -15.77 17.85
C ASP A 129 5.26 -14.48 17.92
N LEU A 130 4.51 -14.18 16.84
CA LEU A 130 3.58 -13.05 16.82
C LEU A 130 2.51 -13.18 17.91
N VAL A 131 1.88 -14.36 18.04
CA VAL A 131 0.87 -14.63 19.07
C VAL A 131 1.45 -14.47 20.46
N LEU A 132 2.66 -14.98 20.71
CA LEU A 132 3.34 -14.83 22.01
C LEU A 132 3.61 -13.35 22.32
N ARG A 133 4.06 -12.59 21.33
CA ARG A 133 4.33 -11.16 21.47
C ARG A 133 3.05 -10.37 21.80
N LEU A 134 1.96 -10.68 21.10
CA LEU A 134 0.66 -10.06 21.34
C LEU A 134 0.09 -10.33 22.74
N ARG A 135 0.37 -11.51 23.30
CA ARG A 135 -0.07 -11.91 24.66
C ARG A 135 0.76 -11.28 25.75
N ASN A 136 2.05 -11.06 25.51
CA ASN A 136 3.02 -10.64 26.53
C ASN A 136 3.25 -9.12 26.55
N GLU A 137 2.78 -8.37 25.59
CA GLU A 137 2.85 -6.91 25.60
C GLU A 137 1.59 -6.37 26.33
N PRO A 138 1.73 -5.84 27.55
CA PRO A 138 0.61 -5.23 28.26
C PRO A 138 0.07 -4.02 27.50
N GLY A 139 -1.24 -3.81 27.57
CA GLY A 139 -1.96 -2.71 26.97
C GLY A 139 -1.57 -1.35 27.54
#